data_aaac26d029f9010e3dc524973242036b
#
_entry.id   aaac26d029f9010e3dc524973242036b
#
_cell.length_a   1.000
_cell.length_b   1.000
_cell.length_c   1.000
_cell.angle_alpha   90.00
_cell.angle_beta   90.00
_cell.angle_gamma   90.00
#
_symmetry.space_group_name_H-M   'P 1'
#
loop_
_entity.id
_entity.type
_entity.pdbx_description
1 polymer ?
#
loop_
_entity_poly.entity_id
_entity_poly.type
_entity_poly.pdbx_seq_one_letter_code
_entity_poly.pdbx_strand_id
1 'polypeptide(L)'
;FFAPDGQSIYFTSDRGGSPQIYRMSASGGEPARVTFDGSYNVSPRVSGDGKTLIYIARDGGRFQLRSLDLASKQGQTLTDGQHDESPSFAPNGKMILYATQTGNRGSLAAVSSDGRVKQRLSVQAADVREPAWGPFFNY
;
A
#
# COMPACT_ATOMS: atom_id res chain seq x y z
N PHE A 1 -4.64 -6.38 -8.23
CA PHE A 1 -4.09 -5.11 -8.71
C PHE A 1 -3.13 -5.33 -9.87
N PHE A 2 -3.40 -4.73 -11.00
CA PHE A 2 -2.49 -4.77 -12.14
C PHE A 2 -1.34 -3.79 -11.92
N ALA A 3 -0.12 -4.23 -12.22
CA ALA A 3 1.01 -3.32 -12.24
C ALA A 3 0.82 -2.28 -13.36
N PRO A 4 1.43 -1.10 -13.25
CA PRO A 4 1.22 -0.03 -14.24
C PRO A 4 1.58 -0.41 -15.68
N ASP A 5 2.50 -1.37 -15.87
CA ASP A 5 2.86 -1.85 -17.20
C ASP A 5 1.83 -2.83 -17.78
N GLY A 6 0.84 -3.25 -17.00
CA GLY A 6 -0.18 -4.20 -17.42
C GLY A 6 0.31 -5.63 -17.59
N GLN A 7 1.56 -5.93 -17.26
CA GLN A 7 2.15 -7.24 -17.48
C GLN A 7 2.20 -8.12 -16.25
N SER A 8 1.93 -7.57 -15.09
CA SER A 8 1.95 -8.30 -13.83
C SER A 8 0.72 -7.98 -13.00
N ILE A 9 0.30 -8.98 -12.21
CA ILE A 9 -0.80 -8.84 -11.26
C ILE A 9 -0.22 -9.08 -9.87
N TYR A 10 -0.49 -8.16 -8.95
CA TYR A 10 -0.15 -8.32 -7.54
C TYR A 10 -1.43 -8.58 -6.77
N PHE A 11 -1.41 -9.56 -5.88
CA PHE A 11 -2.62 -9.92 -5.13
C PHE A 11 -2.24 -10.50 -3.77
N THR A 12 -3.22 -10.49 -2.87
CA THR A 12 -3.06 -11.09 -1.55
C THR A 12 -3.58 -12.53 -1.58
N SER A 13 -2.82 -13.44 -0.97
CA SER A 13 -3.23 -14.84 -0.88
C SER A 13 -2.70 -15.45 0.41
N ASP A 14 -3.49 -16.33 1.00
CA ASP A 14 -3.10 -17.09 2.19
C ASP A 14 -2.62 -18.51 1.85
N ARG A 15 -2.31 -18.77 0.58
CA ARG A 15 -1.94 -20.12 0.11
C ARG A 15 -0.72 -20.69 0.83
N GLY A 16 0.15 -19.83 1.35
CA GLY A 16 1.31 -20.24 2.12
C GLY A 16 1.09 -20.33 3.62
N GLY A 17 -0.17 -20.19 4.09
CA GLY A 17 -0.50 -20.31 5.50
C GLY A 17 -0.82 -18.98 6.18
N SER A 18 -0.42 -17.86 5.61
CA SER A 18 -0.73 -16.52 6.12
C SER A 18 -0.92 -15.57 4.93
N PRO A 19 -1.67 -14.47 5.12
CA PRO A 19 -1.86 -13.51 4.04
C PRO A 19 -0.55 -12.85 3.63
N GLN A 20 -0.17 -13.03 2.38
CA GLN A 20 1.04 -12.46 1.80
C GLN A 20 0.75 -11.95 0.40
N ILE A 21 1.63 -11.12 -0.10
CA ILE A 21 1.49 -10.57 -1.44
C ILE A 21 2.26 -11.44 -2.42
N TYR A 22 1.57 -11.79 -3.51
CA TYR A 22 2.09 -12.61 -4.59
C TYR A 22 2.05 -11.82 -5.89
N ARG A 23 2.91 -12.18 -6.80
CA ARG A 23 2.96 -11.62 -8.14
C ARG A 23 2.84 -12.74 -9.16
N MET A 24 2.06 -12.52 -10.22
CA MET A 24 2.02 -13.43 -11.35
C MET A 24 1.99 -12.62 -12.64
N SER A 25 2.39 -13.28 -13.73
CA SER A 25 2.28 -12.68 -15.04
C SER A 25 0.81 -12.54 -15.44
N ALA A 26 0.45 -11.45 -16.12
CA ALA A 26 -0.89 -11.26 -16.63
C ALA A 26 -1.27 -12.31 -17.68
N SER A 27 -0.28 -12.95 -18.31
CA SER A 27 -0.52 -14.02 -19.27
C SER A 27 -0.67 -15.40 -18.61
N GLY A 28 -0.58 -15.49 -17.29
CA GLY A 28 -0.69 -16.74 -16.55
C GLY A 28 0.65 -17.21 -16.05
N GLY A 29 0.65 -18.38 -15.42
CA GLY A 29 1.86 -18.97 -14.85
C GLY A 29 1.77 -19.08 -13.33
N GLU A 30 2.87 -19.53 -12.72
CA GLU A 30 2.91 -19.74 -11.28
C GLU A 30 3.08 -18.42 -10.53
N PRO A 31 2.24 -18.17 -9.50
CA PRO A 31 2.45 -17.01 -8.65
C PRO A 31 3.73 -17.12 -7.84
N ALA A 32 4.43 -16.02 -7.68
CA ALA A 32 5.63 -15.94 -6.86
C ALA A 32 5.34 -15.03 -5.64
N ARG A 33 5.73 -15.52 -4.47
CA ARG A 33 5.56 -14.73 -3.23
C ARG A 33 6.52 -13.55 -3.24
N VAL A 34 6.04 -12.38 -2.86
CA VAL A 34 6.81 -11.14 -2.87
C VAL A 34 7.16 -10.68 -1.47
N THR A 35 6.27 -10.88 -0.49
CA THR A 35 6.51 -10.45 0.89
C THR A 35 6.84 -11.64 1.76
N PHE A 36 7.86 -11.48 2.62
CA PHE A 36 8.36 -12.55 3.48
C PHE A 36 8.41 -12.15 4.95
N ASP A 37 8.44 -10.87 5.26
CA ASP A 37 8.48 -10.38 6.63
C ASP A 37 7.09 -10.32 7.23
N GLY A 38 6.95 -10.87 8.43
CA GLY A 38 5.67 -10.86 9.14
C GLY A 38 4.70 -11.89 8.63
N SER A 39 3.54 -11.94 9.26
CA SER A 39 2.51 -12.96 9.00
C SER A 39 1.24 -12.37 8.38
N TYR A 40 1.23 -11.09 8.01
CA TYR A 40 0.05 -10.46 7.47
C TYR A 40 0.45 -9.26 6.61
N ASN A 41 0.36 -9.42 5.29
CA ASN A 41 0.68 -8.36 4.33
C ASN A 41 -0.39 -8.36 3.24
N VAL A 42 -1.08 -7.22 3.07
CA VAL A 42 -2.26 -7.15 2.20
C VAL A 42 -2.28 -5.81 1.46
N SER A 43 -3.24 -5.68 0.54
CA SER A 43 -3.55 -4.44 -0.18
C SER A 43 -2.38 -3.89 -0.99
N PRO A 44 -1.84 -4.68 -1.91
CA PRO A 44 -0.66 -4.25 -2.68
C PRO A 44 -0.99 -3.15 -3.68
N ARG A 45 -0.06 -2.21 -3.84
CA ARG A 45 -0.06 -1.21 -4.91
C ARG A 45 1.37 -1.01 -5.37
N VAL A 46 1.55 -0.78 -6.65
CA VAL A 46 2.88 -0.61 -7.24
C VAL A 46 2.98 0.79 -7.81
N SER A 47 4.13 1.44 -7.62
CA SER A 47 4.37 2.78 -8.15
C SER A 47 4.34 2.81 -9.68
N GLY A 48 4.07 4.00 -10.24
CA GLY A 48 3.96 4.14 -11.70
C GLY A 48 5.21 3.74 -12.46
N ASP A 49 6.38 3.82 -11.83
CA ASP A 49 7.65 3.40 -12.45
C ASP A 49 7.92 1.89 -12.26
N GLY A 50 7.04 1.18 -11.56
CA GLY A 50 7.19 -0.26 -11.35
C GLY A 50 8.25 -0.67 -10.34
N LYS A 51 8.82 0.26 -9.60
CA LYS A 51 9.98 -0.02 -8.73
C LYS A 51 9.62 -0.26 -7.27
N THR A 52 8.51 0.26 -6.81
CA THR A 52 8.16 0.23 -5.40
C THR A 52 6.79 -0.37 -5.20
N LEU A 53 6.71 -1.34 -4.29
CA LEU A 53 5.46 -1.93 -3.82
C LEU A 53 5.12 -1.29 -2.48
N ILE A 54 3.88 -0.85 -2.32
CA ILE A 54 3.36 -0.47 -1.00
C ILE A 54 2.25 -1.41 -0.61
N TYR A 55 2.12 -1.64 0.68
CA TYR A 55 1.13 -2.58 1.20
C TYR A 55 0.88 -2.29 2.68
N ILE A 56 -0.16 -2.94 3.23
CA ILE A 56 -0.49 -2.84 4.65
C ILE A 56 0.02 -4.09 5.34
N ALA A 57 0.77 -3.89 6.42
CA ALA A 57 1.29 -4.97 7.25
C ALA A 57 0.74 -4.85 8.67
N ARG A 58 0.51 -6.00 9.29
CA ARG A 58 0.09 -6.04 10.70
C ARG A 58 1.31 -6.33 11.58
N ASP A 59 1.48 -5.49 12.60
CA ASP A 59 2.56 -5.63 13.56
C ASP A 59 2.00 -5.35 14.94
N GLY A 60 1.96 -6.37 15.81
CA GLY A 60 1.50 -6.21 17.18
C GLY A 60 0.08 -5.70 17.31
N GLY A 61 -0.80 -6.05 16.40
CA GLY A 61 -2.19 -5.58 16.40
C GLY A 61 -2.40 -4.23 15.73
N ARG A 62 -1.34 -3.63 15.19
CA ARG A 62 -1.43 -2.39 14.45
C ARG A 62 -1.29 -2.67 12.96
N PHE A 63 -2.06 -1.94 12.15
CA PHE A 63 -2.00 -2.03 10.70
C PHE A 63 -1.29 -0.81 10.17
N GLN A 64 -0.16 -1.00 9.51
CA GLN A 64 0.72 0.08 9.09
C GLN A 64 1.10 -0.05 7.63
N LEU A 65 1.37 1.08 6.99
CA LEU A 65 1.80 1.14 5.61
C LEU A 65 3.29 0.85 5.53
N ARG A 66 3.67 -0.07 4.65
CA ARG A 66 5.06 -0.40 4.38
C ARG A 66 5.36 -0.26 2.91
N SER A 67 6.61 -0.03 2.60
CA SER A 67 7.11 -0.05 1.23
C SER A 67 8.20 -1.10 1.07
N LEU A 68 8.30 -1.63 -0.13
CA LEU A 68 9.32 -2.60 -0.52
C LEU A 68 9.90 -2.19 -1.86
N ASP A 69 11.21 -2.01 -1.92
CA ASP A 69 11.90 -1.83 -3.19
C ASP A 69 11.98 -3.17 -3.90
N LEU A 70 11.39 -3.27 -5.08
CA LEU A 70 11.25 -4.55 -5.76
C LEU A 70 12.57 -5.09 -6.31
N ALA A 71 13.53 -4.23 -6.57
CA ALA A 71 14.85 -4.67 -7.05
C ALA A 71 15.75 -5.12 -5.91
N SER A 72 15.91 -4.30 -4.87
CA SER A 72 16.80 -4.59 -3.75
C SER A 72 16.19 -5.47 -2.68
N LYS A 73 14.85 -5.57 -2.66
CA LYS A 73 14.08 -6.26 -1.62
C LYS A 73 14.19 -5.60 -0.24
N GLN A 74 14.57 -4.34 -0.22
CA GLN A 74 14.64 -3.57 1.02
C GLN A 74 13.27 -2.99 1.36
N GLY A 75 12.81 -3.22 2.58
CA GLY A 75 11.52 -2.75 3.05
C GLY A 75 11.64 -1.78 4.20
N GLN A 76 10.63 -0.92 4.36
CA GLN A 76 10.55 -0.01 5.50
C GLN A 76 9.10 0.27 5.86
N THR A 77 8.86 0.55 7.13
CA THR A 77 7.55 1.00 7.60
C THR A 77 7.45 2.49 7.39
N LEU A 78 6.40 2.94 6.71
CA LEU A 78 6.22 4.36 6.37
C LEU A 78 5.37 5.11 7.38
N THR A 79 4.51 4.43 8.12
CA THR A 79 3.58 5.05 9.05
C THR A 79 3.68 4.41 10.42
N ASP A 80 3.24 5.14 11.44
CA ASP A 80 3.22 4.67 12.81
C ASP A 80 1.79 4.63 13.38
N GLY A 81 0.80 4.66 12.52
CA GLY A 81 -0.60 4.61 12.91
C GLY A 81 -0.99 3.26 13.47
N GLN A 82 -2.21 3.19 14.00
CA GLN A 82 -2.73 1.97 14.59
C GLN A 82 -3.62 1.20 13.63
N HIS A 83 -4.21 1.89 12.67
CA HIS A 83 -5.15 1.26 11.75
C HIS A 83 -5.14 2.00 10.42
N ASP A 84 -4.10 1.77 9.63
CA ASP A 84 -3.94 2.37 8.32
C ASP A 84 -4.38 1.36 7.26
N GLU A 85 -5.05 1.85 6.22
CA GLU A 85 -5.56 0.96 5.17
C GLU A 85 -5.69 1.69 3.83
N SER A 86 -5.93 0.92 2.79
CA SER A 86 -6.29 1.39 1.45
C SER A 86 -5.30 2.40 0.87
N PRO A 87 -4.01 2.06 0.77
CA PRO A 87 -3.03 2.99 0.23
C PRO A 87 -3.14 3.12 -1.28
N SER A 88 -2.83 4.31 -1.79
CA SER A 88 -2.69 4.53 -3.23
C SER A 88 -1.62 5.59 -3.48
N PHE A 89 -0.90 5.43 -4.61
CA PHE A 89 0.09 6.43 -5.00
C PHE A 89 -0.57 7.66 -5.62
N ALA A 90 -0.03 8.83 -5.31
CA ALA A 90 -0.32 10.02 -6.10
C ALA A 90 0.23 9.83 -7.52
N PRO A 91 -0.35 10.54 -8.51
CA PRO A 91 0.09 10.36 -9.91
C PRO A 91 1.58 10.56 -10.14
N ASN A 92 2.25 11.42 -9.35
CA ASN A 92 3.69 11.64 -9.49
C ASN A 92 4.54 10.58 -8.77
N GLY A 93 3.93 9.64 -8.04
CA GLY A 93 4.65 8.60 -7.34
C GLY A 93 5.38 9.03 -6.07
N LYS A 94 5.32 10.32 -5.71
CA LYS A 94 6.08 10.85 -4.57
C LYS A 94 5.31 10.84 -3.27
N MET A 95 3.99 10.80 -3.33
CA MET A 95 3.13 10.79 -2.16
C MET A 95 2.21 9.59 -2.20
N ILE A 96 1.87 9.09 -1.04
CA ILE A 96 0.93 7.99 -0.87
C ILE A 96 -0.23 8.49 -0.03
N LEU A 97 -1.44 8.31 -0.55
CA LEU A 97 -2.68 8.65 0.16
C LEU A 97 -3.20 7.37 0.81
N TYR A 98 -3.61 7.45 2.05
CA TYR A 98 -4.17 6.30 2.74
C TYR A 98 -5.24 6.73 3.72
N ALA A 99 -6.10 5.79 4.09
CA ALA A 99 -7.08 5.98 5.14
C ALA A 99 -6.45 5.58 6.47
N THR A 100 -6.68 6.37 7.50
CA THR A 100 -6.19 6.08 8.83
C THR A 100 -7.33 6.28 9.84
N GLN A 101 -7.20 5.67 11.01
CA GLN A 101 -8.19 5.77 12.05
C GLN A 101 -7.56 6.33 13.31
N THR A 102 -8.16 7.38 13.86
CA THR A 102 -7.76 7.96 15.12
C THR A 102 -8.96 7.89 16.07
N GLY A 103 -8.85 7.05 17.10
CA GLY A 103 -10.00 6.74 17.93
C GLY A 103 -11.09 6.08 17.10
N ASN A 104 -12.30 6.65 17.08
CA ASN A 104 -13.42 6.13 16.30
C ASN A 104 -13.64 6.87 14.99
N ARG A 105 -12.69 7.69 14.56
CA ARG A 105 -12.83 8.51 13.37
C ARG A 105 -11.89 8.08 12.28
N GLY A 106 -12.45 7.87 11.08
CA GLY A 106 -11.67 7.72 9.87
C GLY A 106 -11.23 9.09 9.35
N SER A 107 -10.03 9.15 8.80
CA SER A 107 -9.50 10.35 8.16
C SER A 107 -8.57 9.97 7.03
N LEU A 108 -8.30 10.93 6.14
CA LEU A 108 -7.30 10.75 5.11
C LEU A 108 -5.96 11.30 5.58
N ALA A 109 -4.90 10.65 5.17
CA ALA A 109 -3.55 11.11 5.43
C ALA A 109 -2.69 10.86 4.21
N ALA A 110 -1.59 11.56 4.14
CA ALA A 110 -0.61 11.37 3.07
C ALA A 110 0.77 11.21 3.68
N VAL A 111 1.58 10.37 3.06
CA VAL A 111 2.97 10.19 3.45
C VAL A 111 3.82 10.19 2.18
N SER A 112 5.02 10.76 2.27
CA SER A 112 5.94 10.69 1.15
C SER A 112 6.43 9.25 0.97
N SER A 113 6.80 8.91 -0.26
CA SER A 113 7.21 7.53 -0.57
C SER A 113 8.48 7.11 0.16
N ASP A 114 9.26 8.05 0.69
CA ASP A 114 10.41 7.76 1.54
C ASP A 114 10.09 7.78 3.04
N GLY A 115 8.84 8.07 3.43
CA GLY A 115 8.39 8.06 4.81
C GLY A 115 8.76 9.29 5.64
N ARG A 116 9.42 10.28 5.04
CA ARG A 116 9.94 11.42 5.80
C ARG A 116 8.90 12.50 6.08
N VAL A 117 7.93 12.66 5.20
CA VAL A 117 6.92 13.70 5.32
C VAL A 117 5.56 13.03 5.50
N LYS A 118 4.87 13.37 6.58
CA LYS A 118 3.53 12.86 6.85
C LYS A 118 2.60 14.04 7.04
N GLN A 119 1.40 13.93 6.50
CA GLN A 119 0.41 15.01 6.56
C GLN A 119 -0.96 14.41 6.74
N ARG A 120 -1.69 14.93 7.73
CA ARG A 120 -3.11 14.60 7.87
C ARG A 120 -3.92 15.58 7.04
N LEU A 121 -4.84 15.04 6.26
CA LEU A 121 -5.70 15.86 5.42
C LEU A 121 -6.98 16.21 6.18
N SER A 122 -7.44 17.44 6.04
CA SER A 122 -8.63 17.91 6.75
C SER A 122 -9.88 17.48 5.98
N VAL A 123 -10.26 16.22 6.13
CA VAL A 123 -11.45 15.67 5.51
C VAL A 123 -12.49 15.46 6.60
N GLN A 124 -13.68 16.03 6.40
CA GLN A 124 -14.76 15.97 7.37
C GLN A 124 -15.60 14.69 7.26
N ALA A 125 -15.29 13.83 6.33
CA ALA A 125 -16.06 12.62 6.13
C ALA A 125 -15.89 11.68 7.33
N ALA A 126 -17.01 11.22 7.88
CA ALA A 126 -17.01 10.33 9.02
C ALA A 126 -16.49 8.93 8.67
N ASP A 127 -16.55 8.57 7.41
CA ASP A 127 -16.23 7.22 6.96
C ASP A 127 -15.41 7.30 5.68
N VAL A 128 -14.13 7.58 5.83
CA VAL A 128 -13.19 7.68 4.72
C VAL A 128 -12.53 6.32 4.52
N ARG A 129 -12.71 5.74 3.33
CA ARG A 129 -12.12 4.46 2.99
C ARG A 129 -11.70 4.46 1.53
N GLU A 130 -10.74 3.61 1.21
CA GLU A 130 -10.27 3.37 -0.14
C GLU A 130 -9.92 4.65 -0.90
N PRO A 131 -9.01 5.45 -0.35
CA PRO A 131 -8.57 6.65 -1.05
C PRO A 131 -7.95 6.28 -2.40
N ALA A 132 -8.21 7.11 -3.39
CA ALA A 132 -7.67 6.89 -4.72
C ALA A 132 -7.35 8.23 -5.37
N TRP A 133 -6.25 8.25 -6.11
CA TRP A 133 -5.86 9.40 -6.91
C TRP A 133 -6.40 9.20 -8.32
N GLY A 134 -7.05 10.23 -8.83
CA GLY A 134 -7.55 10.22 -10.20
C GLY A 134 -6.95 11.36 -10.99
N PRO A 135 -7.18 11.38 -12.32
CA PRO A 135 -6.66 12.44 -13.16
C PRO A 135 -7.24 13.81 -12.83
N PHE A 136 -8.30 13.87 -12.07
CA PHE A 136 -8.93 15.12 -11.67
C PHE A 136 -8.37 15.73 -10.39
N PHE A 137 -7.45 15.04 -9.72
CA PHE A 137 -6.82 15.53 -8.49
C PHE A 137 -5.47 16.15 -8.82
N ASN A 138 -5.47 17.14 -9.66
CA ASN A 138 -4.28 17.87 -10.08
C ASN A 138 -4.21 19.22 -9.35
N TYR A 139 -4.35 19.18 -8.06
CA TYR A 139 -4.33 20.38 -7.25
C TYR A 139 -2.93 20.69 -6.76
#